data_393d1d06c381d8f188b28d39878bc3a5
#
_entry.id   393d1d06c381d8f188b28d39878bc3a5
#
_cell.length_a   1.000
_cell.length_b   1.000
_cell.length_c   1.000
_cell.angle_alpha   90.00
_cell.angle_beta   90.00
_cell.angle_gamma   90.00
#
_symmetry.space_group_name_H-M   'P 1'
#
loop_
_entity.id
_entity.type
_entity.pdbx_description
1 polymer ?
#
loop_
_entity_poly.entity_id
_entity_poly.type
_entity_poly.pdbx_seq_one_letter_code
_entity_poly.pdbx_strand_id
1 'polypeptide(L)'
;ALYKTFGGKNKYYDIIDNILKKYKEVVFWYAGGGDDSKLKELMKKYPGRIFHTLERNDLFQTLQHCRFYLNTYPICGGLMYQYAALAGIVPVTLRHDEDADGYLLNQEKLVVDFENEADLYQEVDKLIRDDTYFYERRNQLRCSVVSEEEFMCNLKEIMNNNDIMEINYTDINTDVFRSEYLNRISQYDIDSFLISKKTIKTILKYFPMHVLRGIIKKLISKCK
;
A
#
# COMPACT_ATOMS: atom_id res chain seq x y z
N ALA A 1 4.47 -0.48 10.33
CA ALA A 1 3.72 -1.06 11.45
C ALA A 1 2.56 -1.93 10.96
N LEU A 2 1.71 -1.44 10.06
CA LEU A 2 0.54 -2.15 9.52
C LEU A 2 0.89 -3.51 8.90
N TYR A 3 2.01 -3.62 8.20
CA TYR A 3 2.43 -4.89 7.57
C TYR A 3 2.67 -6.05 8.53
N LYS A 4 3.06 -5.76 9.78
CA LYS A 4 3.26 -6.82 10.77
C LYS A 4 1.96 -7.46 11.20
N THR A 5 0.90 -6.67 11.24
CA THR A 5 -0.41 -7.06 11.78
C THR A 5 -1.19 -7.94 10.82
N PHE A 6 -1.06 -7.70 9.51
CA PHE A 6 -1.87 -8.40 8.49
C PHE A 6 -1.18 -9.60 7.82
N GLY A 7 -0.04 -10.05 8.34
CA GLY A 7 0.64 -11.27 7.85
C GLY A 7 1.21 -11.18 6.43
N GLY A 8 0.91 -10.10 5.68
CA GLY A 8 1.32 -9.95 4.29
C GLY A 8 2.74 -9.45 4.08
N LYS A 9 3.46 -9.11 5.13
CA LYS A 9 4.81 -8.55 5.04
C LYS A 9 5.77 -9.42 4.22
N ASN A 10 5.75 -10.71 4.43
CA ASN A 10 6.61 -11.62 3.70
C ASN A 10 6.21 -11.68 2.22
N LYS A 11 4.92 -11.78 1.92
CA LYS A 11 4.39 -11.86 0.55
C LYS A 11 4.87 -10.70 -0.33
N TYR A 12 4.81 -9.46 0.15
CA TYR A 12 5.30 -8.29 -0.59
C TYR A 12 6.79 -8.41 -0.93
N TYR A 13 7.60 -8.81 0.03
CA TYR A 13 9.04 -8.99 -0.19
C TYR A 13 9.35 -10.22 -1.03
N ASP A 14 8.52 -11.27 -0.97
CA ASP A 14 8.65 -12.45 -1.85
C ASP A 14 8.37 -12.08 -3.31
N ILE A 15 7.39 -11.19 -3.57
CA ILE A 15 7.14 -10.66 -4.92
C ILE A 15 8.36 -9.91 -5.44
N ILE A 16 8.95 -9.02 -4.63
CA ILE A 16 10.16 -8.29 -4.99
C ILE A 16 11.32 -9.25 -5.26
N ASP A 17 11.50 -10.25 -4.41
CA ASP A 17 12.54 -11.28 -4.57
C ASP A 17 12.40 -12.02 -5.90
N ASN A 18 11.19 -12.45 -6.24
CA ASN A 18 10.89 -13.16 -7.47
C ASN A 18 11.15 -12.29 -8.71
N ILE A 19 10.77 -11.02 -8.69
CA ILE A 19 11.05 -10.07 -9.77
C ILE A 19 12.56 -9.89 -9.94
N LEU A 20 13.29 -9.60 -8.87
CA LEU A 20 14.73 -9.39 -8.92
C LEU A 20 15.51 -10.65 -9.30
N LYS A 21 15.01 -11.82 -8.94
CA LYS A 21 15.61 -13.11 -9.33
C LYS A 21 15.44 -13.38 -10.83
N LYS A 22 14.27 -13.07 -11.38
CA LYS A 22 13.93 -13.31 -12.79
C LYS A 22 14.62 -12.30 -13.73
N TYR A 23 14.64 -11.01 -13.37
CA TYR A 23 15.12 -9.91 -14.21
C TYR A 23 16.39 -9.30 -13.61
N LYS A 24 17.53 -9.59 -14.21
CA LYS A 24 18.84 -9.16 -13.69
C LYS A 24 19.10 -7.67 -13.84
N GLU A 25 18.47 -7.05 -14.84
CA GLU A 25 18.55 -5.64 -15.17
C GLU A 25 17.66 -4.74 -14.30
N VAL A 26 16.68 -5.33 -13.62
CA VAL A 26 15.72 -4.58 -12.80
C VAL A 26 16.37 -4.10 -11.51
N VAL A 27 16.14 -2.85 -11.22
CA VAL A 27 16.49 -2.18 -9.97
C VAL A 27 15.19 -1.86 -9.22
N PHE A 28 15.17 -2.14 -7.93
CA PHE A 28 14.07 -1.82 -7.05
C PHE A 28 14.41 -0.60 -6.19
N TRP A 29 13.55 0.41 -6.27
CA TRP A 29 13.68 1.58 -5.42
C TRP A 29 12.56 1.58 -4.38
N TYR A 30 12.94 1.59 -3.11
CA TYR A 30 12.05 1.68 -1.97
C TYR A 30 12.14 3.09 -1.37
N ALA A 31 11.01 3.81 -1.35
CA ALA A 31 10.90 5.13 -0.75
C ALA A 31 9.99 5.04 0.49
N GLY A 32 10.49 5.46 1.62
CA GLY A 32 9.73 5.51 2.86
C GLY A 32 10.49 4.96 4.07
N GLY A 33 9.84 5.08 5.23
CA GLY A 33 10.37 4.62 6.51
C GLY A 33 9.61 3.42 7.05
N GLY A 34 10.01 2.97 8.23
CA GLY A 34 9.37 1.88 8.97
C GLY A 34 10.30 0.71 9.27
N ASP A 35 9.73 -0.50 9.41
CA ASP A 35 10.54 -1.71 9.63
C ASP A 35 11.15 -2.19 8.31
N ASP A 36 12.41 -1.90 8.12
CA ASP A 36 13.19 -2.21 6.93
C ASP A 36 14.00 -3.51 7.03
N SER A 37 13.75 -4.35 8.04
CA SER A 37 14.55 -5.57 8.30
C SER A 37 14.59 -6.51 7.09
N LYS A 38 13.43 -6.79 6.48
CA LYS A 38 13.34 -7.64 5.27
C LYS A 38 13.95 -6.97 4.03
N LEU A 39 13.79 -5.65 3.90
CA LEU A 39 14.44 -4.89 2.84
C LEU A 39 15.97 -5.03 2.93
N LYS A 40 16.53 -4.92 4.12
CA LYS A 40 17.97 -5.09 4.36
C LYS A 40 18.47 -6.51 4.04
N GLU A 41 17.65 -7.54 4.28
CA GLU A 41 17.95 -8.91 3.85
C GLU A 41 18.04 -8.99 2.31
N LEU A 42 17.06 -8.41 1.61
CA LEU A 42 17.05 -8.36 0.15
C LEU A 42 18.20 -7.52 -0.42
N MET A 43 18.55 -6.39 0.20
CA MET A 43 19.69 -5.57 -0.19
C MET A 43 21.01 -6.36 -0.12
N LYS A 44 21.17 -7.23 0.88
CA LYS A 44 22.34 -8.12 0.97
C LYS A 44 22.32 -9.19 -0.12
N LYS A 45 21.14 -9.70 -0.46
CA LYS A 45 20.97 -10.73 -1.50
C LYS A 45 21.18 -10.17 -2.92
N TYR A 46 20.82 -8.90 -3.14
CA TYR A 46 20.91 -8.22 -4.43
C TYR A 46 21.70 -6.91 -4.33
N PRO A 47 23.02 -6.98 -4.11
CA PRO A 47 23.85 -5.80 -3.92
C PRO A 47 23.81 -4.90 -5.16
N GLY A 48 23.64 -3.59 -4.93
CA GLY A 48 23.55 -2.58 -6.00
C GLY A 48 22.27 -2.57 -6.81
N ARG A 49 21.28 -3.41 -6.46
CA ARG A 49 20.02 -3.50 -7.19
C ARG A 49 18.79 -3.06 -6.38
N ILE A 50 18.97 -2.75 -5.12
CA ILE A 50 17.91 -2.21 -4.25
C ILE A 50 18.42 -0.92 -3.65
N PHE A 51 17.67 0.15 -3.84
CA PHE A 51 17.94 1.46 -3.27
C PHE A 51 16.85 1.82 -2.27
N HIS A 52 17.25 2.26 -1.11
CA HIS A 52 16.35 2.73 -0.07
C HIS A 52 16.59 4.22 0.18
N THR A 53 15.52 4.99 0.09
CA THR A 53 15.51 6.41 0.45
C THR A 53 14.40 6.67 1.46
N LEU A 54 14.64 7.59 2.37
CA LEU A 54 13.59 8.12 3.25
C LEU A 54 12.69 9.09 2.48
N GLU A 55 12.19 10.12 3.15
CA GLU A 55 11.39 11.16 2.51
C GLU A 55 12.20 11.93 1.45
N ARG A 56 11.53 12.27 0.35
CA ARG A 56 12.12 13.02 -0.77
C ARG A 56 11.16 14.10 -1.24
N ASN A 57 11.67 15.30 -1.45
CA ASN A 57 10.88 16.42 -2.00
C ASN A 57 10.67 16.28 -3.51
N ASP A 58 11.53 15.51 -4.19
CA ASP A 58 11.49 15.25 -5.63
C ASP A 58 10.87 13.88 -5.98
N LEU A 59 10.02 13.34 -5.11
CA LEU A 59 9.40 12.02 -5.28
C LEU A 59 8.65 11.91 -6.61
N PHE A 60 7.89 12.92 -6.99
CA PHE A 60 7.12 12.93 -8.23
C PHE A 60 8.01 12.82 -9.47
N GLN A 61 9.03 13.65 -9.53
CA GLN A 61 10.00 13.63 -10.63
C GLN A 61 10.75 12.29 -10.70
N THR A 62 11.12 11.74 -9.53
CA THR A 62 11.79 10.45 -9.48
C THR A 62 10.90 9.32 -9.96
N LEU A 63 9.61 9.32 -9.56
CA LEU A 63 8.63 8.33 -10.03
C LEU A 63 8.51 8.32 -11.57
N GLN A 64 8.56 9.47 -12.24
CA GLN A 64 8.45 9.54 -13.69
C GLN A 64 9.52 8.74 -14.45
N HIS A 65 10.64 8.43 -13.80
CA HIS A 65 11.72 7.61 -14.33
C HIS A 65 11.55 6.10 -14.02
N CYS A 66 10.53 5.73 -13.26
CA CYS A 66 10.25 4.34 -12.95
C CYS A 66 9.49 3.65 -14.09
N ARG A 67 9.68 2.35 -14.22
CA ARG A 67 8.97 1.53 -15.21
C ARG A 67 7.55 1.22 -14.78
N PHE A 68 7.36 0.87 -13.52
CA PHE A 68 6.07 0.65 -12.88
C PHE A 68 6.17 0.89 -11.37
N TYR A 69 5.04 1.05 -10.72
CA TYR A 69 4.90 1.16 -9.29
C TYR A 69 4.31 -0.13 -8.73
N LEU A 70 5.11 -0.91 -7.99
CA LEU A 70 4.61 -2.07 -7.27
C LEU A 70 3.94 -1.61 -5.98
N ASN A 71 2.62 -1.75 -5.93
CA ASN A 71 1.86 -1.34 -4.76
C ASN A 71 2.11 -2.28 -3.58
N THR A 72 1.90 -1.79 -2.39
CA THR A 72 2.12 -2.53 -1.15
C THR A 72 1.05 -3.61 -0.95
N TYR A 73 1.39 -4.68 -0.24
CA TYR A 73 0.50 -5.80 0.06
C TYR A 73 0.61 -6.17 1.55
N PRO A 74 -0.44 -6.57 2.23
CA PRO A 74 -1.84 -6.75 1.80
C PRO A 74 -2.64 -5.46 1.73
N ILE A 75 -2.14 -4.38 2.28
CA ILE A 75 -2.81 -3.08 2.28
C ILE A 75 -2.20 -2.24 1.19
N CYS A 76 -3.01 -1.84 0.24
CA CYS A 76 -2.64 -0.93 -0.81
C CYS A 76 -2.29 0.46 -0.25
N GLY A 77 -1.26 1.06 -0.79
CA GLY A 77 -0.91 2.44 -0.51
C GLY A 77 -1.73 3.40 -1.39
N GLY A 78 -3.02 3.61 -1.06
CA GLY A 78 -3.97 4.33 -1.92
C GLY A 78 -3.47 5.68 -2.42
N LEU A 79 -2.95 6.53 -1.55
CA LEU A 79 -2.38 7.83 -1.97
C LEU A 79 -1.16 7.66 -2.88
N MET A 80 -0.27 6.72 -2.59
CA MET A 80 0.91 6.46 -3.43
C MET A 80 0.54 5.85 -4.77
N TYR A 81 -0.51 5.04 -4.82
CA TYR A 81 -1.08 4.51 -6.03
C TYR A 81 -1.58 5.63 -6.96
N GLN A 82 -2.39 6.56 -6.42
CA GLN A 82 -2.83 7.74 -7.17
C GLN A 82 -1.67 8.64 -7.59
N TYR A 83 -0.71 8.84 -6.70
CA TYR A 83 0.45 9.67 -6.97
C TYR A 83 1.34 9.10 -8.08
N ALA A 84 1.53 7.77 -8.10
CA ALA A 84 2.22 7.08 -9.19
C ALA A 84 1.45 7.23 -10.52
N ALA A 85 0.12 7.06 -10.48
CA ALA A 85 -0.73 7.23 -11.65
C ALA A 85 -0.66 8.65 -12.21
N LEU A 86 -0.72 9.68 -11.36
CA LEU A 86 -0.54 11.08 -11.75
C LEU A 86 0.84 11.35 -12.34
N ALA A 87 1.88 10.70 -11.84
CA ALA A 87 3.23 10.75 -12.42
C ALA A 87 3.35 10.01 -13.77
N GLY A 88 2.29 9.35 -14.24
CA GLY A 88 2.24 8.58 -15.47
C GLY A 88 2.91 7.22 -15.36
N ILE A 89 3.00 6.67 -14.15
CA ILE A 89 3.61 5.37 -13.87
C ILE A 89 2.53 4.35 -13.55
N VAL A 90 2.50 3.27 -14.32
CA VAL A 90 1.50 2.21 -14.18
C VAL A 90 1.64 1.55 -12.82
N PRO A 91 0.62 1.62 -11.96
CA PRO A 91 0.61 0.86 -10.73
C PRO A 91 0.35 -0.61 -11.04
N VAL A 92 0.97 -1.49 -10.27
CA VAL A 92 0.76 -2.94 -10.31
C VAL A 92 0.43 -3.40 -8.90
N THR A 93 -0.77 -3.90 -8.71
CA THR A 93 -1.30 -4.24 -7.39
C THR A 93 -1.69 -5.72 -7.35
N LEU A 94 -1.20 -6.45 -6.35
CA LEU A 94 -1.82 -7.73 -6.00
C LEU A 94 -3.01 -7.43 -5.10
N ARG A 95 -4.22 -7.81 -5.56
CA ARG A 95 -5.44 -7.59 -4.79
C ARG A 95 -5.45 -8.48 -3.55
N HIS A 96 -5.88 -7.91 -2.45
CA HIS A 96 -6.35 -8.66 -1.30
C HIS A 96 -7.87 -8.65 -1.32
N ASP A 97 -8.53 -9.75 -0.92
CA ASP A 97 -9.98 -9.95 -1.05
C ASP A 97 -10.84 -8.84 -0.42
N GLU A 98 -10.24 -8.03 0.43
CA GLU A 98 -10.90 -7.00 1.21
C GLU A 98 -10.45 -5.57 0.85
N ASP A 99 -9.70 -5.41 -0.26
CA ASP A 99 -9.20 -4.09 -0.68
C ASP A 99 -10.26 -3.31 -1.49
N ALA A 100 -10.56 -2.12 -1.01
CA ALA A 100 -11.43 -1.17 -1.70
C ALA A 100 -10.67 -0.29 -2.72
N ASP A 101 -9.38 -0.51 -2.92
CA ASP A 101 -8.51 0.39 -3.72
C ASP A 101 -8.77 0.30 -5.23
N GLY A 102 -9.49 -0.73 -5.69
CA GLY A 102 -9.93 -0.84 -7.08
C GLY A 102 -10.78 0.31 -7.58
N TYR A 103 -11.24 1.16 -6.68
CA TYR A 103 -12.07 2.33 -7.01
C TYR A 103 -11.27 3.62 -7.25
N LEU A 104 -9.97 3.61 -7.05
CA LEU A 104 -9.15 4.83 -7.17
C LEU A 104 -8.83 5.24 -8.60
N LEU A 105 -8.94 4.33 -9.56
CA LEU A 105 -8.80 4.58 -10.99
C LEU A 105 -9.98 3.96 -11.73
N ASN A 106 -10.36 4.56 -12.87
CA ASN A 106 -11.35 3.95 -13.75
C ASN A 106 -10.77 2.70 -14.42
N GLN A 107 -11.03 1.54 -13.81
CA GLN A 107 -10.50 0.26 -14.26
C GLN A 107 -11.19 -0.35 -15.48
N GLU A 108 -12.29 0.22 -15.96
CA GLU A 108 -12.90 -0.19 -17.24
C GLU A 108 -11.91 -0.01 -18.40
N LYS A 109 -11.00 0.97 -18.26
CA LYS A 109 -10.00 1.29 -19.28
C LYS A 109 -8.63 0.72 -19.01
N LEU A 110 -8.30 0.45 -17.76
CA LEU A 110 -6.96 0.04 -17.35
C LEU A 110 -7.00 -0.88 -16.15
N VAL A 111 -6.81 -2.18 -16.39
CA VAL A 111 -6.66 -3.16 -15.30
C VAL A 111 -5.26 -3.03 -14.70
N VAL A 112 -5.17 -2.74 -13.42
CA VAL A 112 -3.92 -2.59 -12.66
C VAL A 112 -3.89 -3.42 -11.38
N ASP A 113 -5.03 -4.03 -11.03
CA ASP A 113 -5.20 -4.89 -9.87
C ASP A 113 -5.36 -6.34 -10.32
N PHE A 114 -4.57 -7.22 -9.75
CA PHE A 114 -4.47 -8.63 -10.11
C PHE A 114 -4.90 -9.50 -8.94
N GLU A 115 -5.80 -10.44 -9.18
CA GLU A 115 -6.32 -11.34 -8.14
C GLU A 115 -5.29 -12.38 -7.69
N ASN A 116 -4.36 -12.71 -8.56
CA ASN A 116 -3.33 -13.70 -8.27
C ASN A 116 -1.93 -13.27 -8.75
N GLU A 117 -0.92 -13.90 -8.19
CA GLU A 117 0.47 -13.59 -8.51
C GLU A 117 0.85 -13.92 -9.95
N ALA A 118 0.22 -14.92 -10.56
CA ALA A 118 0.58 -15.32 -11.92
C ALA A 118 0.26 -14.21 -12.93
N ASP A 119 -0.92 -13.61 -12.81
CA ASP A 119 -1.35 -12.49 -13.64
C ASP A 119 -0.52 -11.24 -13.37
N LEU A 120 -0.22 -10.95 -12.10
CA LEU A 120 0.68 -9.87 -11.72
C LEU A 120 2.06 -10.04 -12.37
N TYR A 121 2.64 -11.25 -12.31
CA TYR A 121 3.95 -11.49 -12.95
C TYR A 121 3.91 -11.45 -14.47
N GLN A 122 2.78 -11.79 -15.12
CA GLN A 122 2.61 -11.61 -16.55
C GLN A 122 2.59 -10.13 -16.93
N GLU A 123 1.89 -9.30 -16.17
CA GLU A 123 1.88 -7.85 -16.39
C GLU A 123 3.29 -7.26 -16.20
N VAL A 124 3.96 -7.62 -15.11
CA VAL A 124 5.34 -7.19 -14.84
C VAL A 124 6.29 -7.62 -15.97
N ASP A 125 6.15 -8.85 -16.49
CA ASP A 125 6.95 -9.35 -17.61
C ASP A 125 6.80 -8.48 -18.85
N LYS A 126 5.55 -8.18 -19.24
CA LYS A 126 5.26 -7.31 -20.38
C LYS A 126 5.77 -5.89 -20.16
N LEU A 127 5.53 -5.32 -18.98
CA LEU A 127 6.02 -3.96 -18.66
C LEU A 127 7.54 -3.85 -18.71
N ILE A 128 8.28 -4.92 -18.38
CA ILE A 128 9.75 -4.92 -18.42
C ILE A 128 10.28 -5.13 -19.82
N ARG A 129 9.71 -6.08 -20.58
CA ARG A 129 10.30 -6.58 -21.82
C ARG A 129 9.78 -5.94 -23.10
N ASP A 130 8.59 -5.36 -23.05
CA ASP A 130 7.92 -4.81 -24.22
C ASP A 130 7.74 -3.30 -24.06
N ASP A 131 8.56 -2.54 -24.77
CA ASP A 131 8.49 -1.08 -24.72
C ASP A 131 7.20 -0.55 -25.37
N THR A 132 6.69 -1.20 -26.41
CA THR A 132 5.43 -0.81 -27.04
C THR A 132 4.30 -0.95 -26.03
N TYR A 133 4.20 -2.11 -25.40
CA TYR A 133 3.23 -2.38 -24.34
C TYR A 133 3.35 -1.37 -23.19
N PHE A 134 4.55 -1.09 -22.73
CA PHE A 134 4.79 -0.11 -21.67
C PHE A 134 4.24 1.27 -22.03
N TYR A 135 4.51 1.78 -23.25
CA TYR A 135 4.01 3.08 -23.67
C TYR A 135 2.49 3.09 -23.87
N GLU A 136 1.91 2.01 -24.39
CA GLU A 136 0.47 1.85 -24.51
C GLU A 136 -0.21 1.89 -23.13
N ARG A 137 0.32 1.18 -22.16
CA ARG A 137 -0.20 1.18 -20.77
C ARG A 137 -0.11 2.57 -20.14
N ARG A 138 0.98 3.29 -20.35
CA ARG A 138 1.09 4.69 -19.88
C ARG A 138 0.07 5.62 -20.53
N ASN A 139 -0.20 5.44 -21.80
CA ASN A 139 -1.22 6.24 -22.49
C ASN A 139 -2.63 5.91 -21.99
N GLN A 140 -2.94 4.63 -21.78
CA GLN A 140 -4.20 4.21 -21.16
C GLN A 140 -4.36 4.82 -19.74
N LEU A 141 -3.29 4.81 -18.95
CA LEU A 141 -3.28 5.40 -17.62
C LEU A 141 -3.60 6.90 -17.66
N ARG A 142 -2.99 7.65 -18.58
CA ARG A 142 -3.28 9.09 -18.78
C ARG A 142 -4.76 9.35 -19.08
N CYS A 143 -5.40 8.46 -19.85
CA CYS A 143 -6.83 8.56 -20.13
C CYS A 143 -7.72 8.11 -18.96
N SER A 144 -7.16 7.49 -17.95
CA SER A 144 -7.87 6.97 -16.76
C SER A 144 -7.75 7.90 -15.55
N VAL A 145 -6.87 8.89 -15.62
CA VAL A 145 -6.67 9.90 -14.58
C VAL A 145 -7.38 11.18 -14.99
N VAL A 146 -8.14 11.76 -14.08
CA VAL A 146 -8.80 13.06 -14.30
C VAL A 146 -7.73 14.14 -14.43
N SER A 147 -7.74 14.91 -15.51
CA SER A 147 -6.81 16.03 -15.70
C SER A 147 -7.16 17.19 -14.75
N GLU A 148 -6.19 18.09 -14.52
CA GLU A 148 -6.43 19.29 -13.73
C GLU A 148 -7.53 20.17 -14.36
N GLU A 149 -7.54 20.30 -15.67
CA GLU A 149 -8.55 21.06 -16.42
C GLU A 149 -9.94 20.44 -16.26
N GLU A 150 -10.03 19.12 -16.37
CA GLU A 150 -11.28 18.38 -16.19
C GLU A 150 -11.78 18.50 -14.74
N PHE A 151 -10.90 18.35 -13.75
CA PHE A 151 -11.21 18.55 -12.35
C PHE A 151 -11.73 19.97 -12.08
N MET A 152 -11.05 21.00 -12.61
CA MET A 152 -11.46 22.39 -12.44
C MET A 152 -12.77 22.71 -13.16
N CYS A 153 -13.04 22.06 -14.31
CA CYS A 153 -14.32 22.19 -15.01
C CYS A 153 -15.46 21.61 -14.15
N ASN A 154 -15.29 20.38 -13.70
CA ASN A 154 -16.29 19.68 -12.86
C ASN A 154 -16.53 20.44 -11.55
N LEU A 155 -15.48 20.98 -10.92
CA LEU A 155 -15.61 21.79 -9.72
C LEU A 155 -16.43 23.06 -9.95
N LYS A 156 -16.17 23.78 -11.08
CA LYS A 156 -16.96 24.97 -11.45
C LYS A 156 -18.42 24.63 -11.74
N GLU A 157 -18.68 23.50 -12.38
CA GLU A 157 -20.07 23.05 -12.62
C GLU A 157 -20.79 22.77 -11.30
N ILE A 158 -20.18 22.08 -10.38
CA ILE A 158 -20.75 21.83 -9.03
C ILE A 158 -21.02 23.16 -8.30
N MET A 159 -20.08 24.11 -8.37
CA MET A 159 -20.26 25.41 -7.71
C MET A 159 -21.36 26.28 -8.34
N ASN A 160 -21.59 26.16 -9.65
CA ASN A 160 -22.55 26.99 -10.37
C ASN A 160 -23.97 26.41 -10.39
N ASN A 161 -24.12 25.09 -10.36
CA ASN A 161 -25.41 24.46 -10.59
C ASN A 161 -26.19 24.13 -9.34
N ASN A 162 -25.63 24.22 -8.14
CA ASN A 162 -26.26 23.77 -6.89
C ASN A 162 -26.87 22.35 -6.95
N ASP A 163 -26.84 21.72 -8.10
CA ASP A 163 -27.29 20.35 -8.30
C ASP A 163 -26.11 19.44 -7.97
N ILE A 164 -26.26 18.64 -6.95
CA ILE A 164 -25.38 17.52 -6.69
C ILE A 164 -25.53 16.59 -7.88
N MET A 165 -24.52 16.53 -8.77
CA MET A 165 -24.49 15.50 -9.80
C MET A 165 -24.81 14.16 -9.12
N GLU A 166 -25.74 13.38 -9.70
CA GLU A 166 -25.92 12.00 -9.27
C GLU A 166 -24.57 11.28 -9.42
N ILE A 167 -23.84 11.27 -8.34
CA ILE A 167 -22.65 10.42 -8.25
C ILE A 167 -23.21 9.01 -8.23
N ASN A 168 -22.97 8.25 -9.29
CA ASN A 168 -23.21 6.81 -9.29
C ASN A 168 -22.33 6.18 -8.23
N TYR A 169 -22.82 6.18 -6.99
CA TYR A 169 -22.20 5.42 -5.93
C TYR A 169 -22.33 3.95 -6.32
N THR A 170 -21.22 3.28 -6.53
CA THR A 170 -21.21 1.83 -6.48
C THR A 170 -21.80 1.47 -5.11
N ASP A 171 -22.86 0.67 -5.08
CA ASP A 171 -23.48 0.21 -3.84
C ASP A 171 -22.44 -0.61 -3.06
N ILE A 172 -21.66 0.09 -2.28
CA ILE A 172 -20.76 -0.57 -1.31
C ILE A 172 -21.67 -1.06 -0.19
N ASN A 173 -21.70 -2.37 0.04
CA ASN A 173 -22.37 -2.91 1.22
C ASN A 173 -21.65 -2.39 2.47
N THR A 174 -22.11 -1.22 2.94
CA THR A 174 -21.53 -0.50 4.07
C THR A 174 -21.52 -1.32 5.36
N ASP A 175 -22.44 -2.26 5.52
CA ASP A 175 -22.51 -3.10 6.71
C ASP A 175 -21.42 -4.19 6.69
N VAL A 176 -21.18 -4.80 5.55
CA VAL A 176 -20.07 -5.74 5.36
C VAL A 176 -18.76 -5.02 5.57
N PHE A 177 -18.55 -3.88 4.89
CA PHE A 177 -17.33 -3.07 5.02
C PHE A 177 -17.10 -2.66 6.48
N ARG A 178 -18.15 -2.19 7.17
CA ARG A 178 -18.06 -1.78 8.57
C ARG A 178 -17.72 -2.94 9.50
N SER A 179 -18.35 -4.10 9.30
CA SER A 179 -18.09 -5.28 10.15
C SER A 179 -16.66 -5.79 9.97
N GLU A 180 -16.18 -5.83 8.75
CA GLU A 180 -14.79 -6.21 8.44
C GLU A 180 -13.78 -5.21 8.99
N TYR A 181 -14.03 -3.91 8.80
CA TYR A 181 -13.21 -2.85 9.35
C TYR A 181 -13.11 -2.93 10.89
N LEU A 182 -14.24 -3.13 11.58
CA LEU A 182 -14.25 -3.28 13.04
C LEU A 182 -13.54 -4.56 13.50
N ASN A 183 -13.71 -5.66 12.77
CA ASN A 183 -13.01 -6.91 13.04
C ASN A 183 -11.49 -6.74 12.88
N ARG A 184 -11.03 -6.07 11.84
CA ARG A 184 -9.61 -5.76 11.61
C ARG A 184 -9.04 -4.82 12.67
N ILE A 185 -9.76 -3.75 13.03
CA ILE A 185 -9.30 -2.86 14.10
C ILE A 185 -9.18 -3.61 15.41
N SER A 186 -10.14 -4.50 15.75
CA SER A 186 -10.06 -5.28 16.97
C SER A 186 -8.84 -6.22 16.99
N GLN A 187 -8.52 -6.86 15.87
CA GLN A 187 -7.30 -7.65 15.72
C GLN A 187 -6.06 -6.78 15.79
N TYR A 188 -6.08 -5.61 15.15
CA TYR A 188 -4.97 -4.66 15.20
C TYR A 188 -4.71 -4.16 16.61
N ASP A 189 -5.75 -3.81 17.36
CA ASP A 189 -5.63 -3.35 18.74
C ASP A 189 -5.08 -4.46 19.65
N ILE A 190 -5.54 -5.69 19.49
CA ILE A 190 -5.02 -6.84 20.23
C ILE A 190 -3.55 -7.08 19.90
N ASP A 191 -3.18 -7.12 18.62
CA ASP A 191 -1.81 -7.41 18.19
C ASP A 191 -0.86 -6.23 18.43
N SER A 192 -1.34 -4.98 18.32
CA SER A 192 -0.54 -3.79 18.59
C SER A 192 -0.33 -3.57 20.10
N PHE A 193 -1.31 -3.92 20.92
CA PHE A 193 -1.25 -3.84 22.37
C PHE A 193 -0.47 -5.00 22.97
N LEU A 194 -0.58 -6.16 22.36
CA LEU A 194 0.13 -7.37 22.82
C LEU A 194 1.57 -7.38 22.36
N ILE A 195 2.28 -6.27 22.27
CA ILE A 195 3.69 -6.60 22.32
C ILE A 195 4.58 -6.13 21.20
N SER A 196 5.03 -5.02 21.38
CA SER A 196 6.45 -4.90 21.10
C SER A 196 7.19 -5.28 22.42
N LYS A 197 8.11 -6.25 22.35
CA LYS A 197 9.05 -6.54 23.48
C LYS A 197 9.75 -5.26 23.96
N LYS A 198 9.81 -4.25 23.12
CA LYS A 198 10.31 -2.91 23.35
C LYS A 198 9.38 -2.09 24.24
N THR A 199 8.05 -2.21 24.06
CA THR A 199 7.05 -1.53 24.89
C THR A 199 7.03 -2.09 26.30
N ILE A 200 7.11 -3.41 26.45
CA ILE A 200 7.21 -4.05 27.77
C ILE A 200 8.50 -3.65 28.48
N LYS A 201 9.65 -3.64 27.78
CA LYS A 201 10.91 -3.16 28.35
C LYS A 201 10.83 -1.68 28.75
N THR A 202 10.14 -0.85 27.97
CA THR A 202 9.95 0.57 28.25
C THR A 202 9.03 0.76 29.47
N ILE A 203 7.93 0.04 29.53
CA ILE A 203 7.02 0.05 30.69
C ILE A 203 7.75 -0.43 31.94
N LEU A 204 8.49 -1.52 31.89
CA LEU A 204 9.27 -2.03 33.00
C LEU A 204 10.40 -1.08 33.46
N LYS A 205 10.94 -0.27 32.51
CA LYS A 205 12.01 0.67 32.82
C LYS A 205 11.51 1.98 33.46
N TYR A 206 10.32 2.45 33.07
CA TYR A 206 9.80 3.75 33.47
C TYR A 206 8.63 3.71 34.43
N PHE A 207 7.98 2.54 34.60
CA PHE A 207 6.95 2.37 35.63
C PHE A 207 7.56 1.99 36.96
N PRO A 208 7.28 2.74 38.01
CA PRO A 208 7.72 2.36 39.36
C PRO A 208 7.13 0.99 39.74
N MET A 209 7.98 0.10 40.28
CA MET A 209 7.61 -1.28 40.62
C MET A 209 6.39 -1.40 41.57
N HIS A 210 6.10 -0.36 42.37
CA HIS A 210 4.93 -0.33 43.23
C HIS A 210 3.61 -0.19 42.46
N VAL A 211 3.61 0.53 41.32
CA VAL A 211 2.43 0.67 40.43
C VAL A 211 2.14 -0.65 39.72
N LEU A 212 3.19 -1.33 39.26
CA LEU A 212 3.07 -2.65 38.63
C LEU A 212 2.48 -3.68 39.60
N ARG A 213 2.94 -3.69 40.86
CA ARG A 213 2.38 -4.55 41.92
C ARG A 213 0.92 -4.26 42.21
N GLY A 214 0.51 -2.99 42.14
CA GLY A 214 -0.89 -2.57 42.31
C GLY A 214 -1.79 -3.09 41.17
N ILE A 215 -1.32 -3.00 39.91
CA ILE A 215 -2.05 -3.51 38.75
C ILE A 215 -2.16 -5.03 38.80
N ILE A 216 -1.09 -5.73 39.07
CA ILE A 216 -1.07 -7.20 39.19
C ILE A 216 -2.00 -7.67 40.32
N LYS A 217 -1.99 -7.03 41.50
CA LYS A 217 -2.94 -7.33 42.56
C LYS A 217 -4.41 -7.15 42.17
N LYS A 218 -4.73 -6.08 41.44
CA LYS A 218 -6.08 -5.83 40.90
C LYS A 218 -6.50 -6.86 39.87
N LEU A 219 -5.58 -7.32 39.00
CA LEU A 219 -5.86 -8.36 38.01
C LEU A 219 -6.12 -9.72 38.68
N ILE A 220 -5.29 -10.10 39.67
CA ILE A 220 -5.47 -11.35 40.41
C ILE A 220 -6.76 -11.36 41.25
N SER A 221 -7.19 -10.20 41.78
CA SER A 221 -8.44 -10.11 42.54
C SER A 221 -9.70 -10.18 41.70
N LYS A 222 -9.60 -9.96 40.38
CA LYS A 222 -10.71 -10.10 39.43
C LYS A 222 -10.83 -11.50 38.81
N CYS A 223 -9.81 -12.33 39.00
CA CYS A 223 -9.81 -13.73 38.54
C CYS A 223 -10.18 -14.73 39.65
N LYS A 224 -10.56 -14.24 40.81
CA LYS A 224 -11.20 -15.00 41.89
C LYS A 224 -12.70 -14.61 41.96
#